data_91a614adba15b5d0ec0166a1d5825a7a
#
_entry.id   91a614adba15b5d0ec0166a1d5825a7a
#
_cell.length_a   1.000
_cell.length_b   1.000
_cell.length_c   1.000
_cell.angle_alpha   90.00
_cell.angle_beta   90.00
_cell.angle_gamma   90.00
#
_symmetry.space_group_name_H-M   'P 1'
#
loop_
_entity.id
_entity.type
_entity.pdbx_description
1 polymer ?
#
loop_
_entity_poly.entity_id
_entity_poly.type
_entity_poly.pdbx_seq_one_letter_code
_entity_poly.pdbx_strand_id
1 'polypeptide(L)'
;MFATMKQIFKSENKDLRRRIYFTLFCLFIFKLGTTIIVPGVDAKLLRSNLGFLELINAMGGGALEKFSIFALGVMPYITASIIIQLLQMDIVPYLTELSKQGQTGRNKLNQITRVAGIALAFIQGYLFSFAFIQNGTSLQYMEFALILTAGTAFLLWIGDQITKKGVGNGTSLIIMAGIIATMPSMFVDAYNGFVTGGDLQQTLFGITKFILFVVMYLAIVIAVVFEQSAERRIPIQYANQSGAGIGGNKSYIPFKLNSASVIPVIFASAIISVPGLIAQLIKNESMTLFVEKWLSFQTGTGFVLYIVLIIAFTYFYTYLQLKPKELAEN
;
A
#
# COMPACT_ATOMS: atom_id res chain seq x y z
N MET A 1 22.50 15.80 5.58
CA MET A 1 21.15 15.71 6.16
C MET A 1 20.79 16.94 7.02
N PHE A 2 21.55 17.32 8.05
CA PHE A 2 21.25 18.52 8.86
C PHE A 2 21.33 19.85 8.10
N ALA A 3 22.21 19.98 7.11
CA ALA A 3 22.33 21.18 6.26
C ALA A 3 21.09 21.35 5.36
N THR A 4 20.55 20.26 4.83
CA THR A 4 19.33 20.24 4.00
C THR A 4 18.09 20.59 4.83
N MET A 5 17.99 20.11 6.07
CA MET A 5 16.91 20.50 6.98
C MET A 5 16.96 21.99 7.33
N LYS A 6 18.15 22.57 7.56
CA LYS A 6 18.30 24.03 7.76
C LYS A 6 17.88 24.85 6.53
N GLN A 7 18.08 24.33 5.31
CA GLN A 7 17.65 25.00 4.08
C GLN A 7 16.11 25.06 3.96
N ILE A 8 15.38 24.04 4.45
CA ILE A 8 13.90 24.03 4.44
C ILE A 8 13.34 25.18 5.29
N PHE A 9 14.01 25.52 6.39
CA PHE A 9 13.58 26.57 7.31
C PHE A 9 14.06 27.99 6.94
N LYS A 10 14.88 28.15 5.88
CA LYS A 10 15.25 29.49 5.38
C LYS A 10 14.02 30.25 4.85
N SER A 11 14.02 31.58 5.05
CA SER A 11 12.90 32.45 4.65
C SER A 11 12.61 32.46 3.14
N GLU A 12 13.58 32.07 2.33
CA GLU A 12 13.48 31.99 0.87
C GLU A 12 12.55 30.86 0.37
N ASN A 13 12.35 29.80 1.17
CA ASN A 13 11.56 28.60 0.79
C ASN A 13 10.12 28.60 1.33
N LYS A 14 9.43 29.75 1.28
CA LYS A 14 8.05 29.89 1.79
C LYS A 14 7.06 28.92 1.12
N ASP A 15 7.18 28.69 -0.20
CA ASP A 15 6.30 27.80 -0.95
C ASP A 15 6.47 26.34 -0.50
N LEU A 16 7.72 25.87 -0.36
CA LEU A 16 8.02 24.52 0.11
C LEU A 16 7.45 24.28 1.52
N ARG A 17 7.62 25.23 2.43
CA ARG A 17 7.06 25.14 3.79
C ARG A 17 5.53 25.07 3.76
N ARG A 18 4.87 25.89 2.95
CA ARG A 18 3.40 25.86 2.79
C ARG A 18 2.93 24.49 2.31
N ARG A 19 3.63 23.88 1.34
CA ARG A 19 3.32 22.53 0.83
C ARG A 19 3.52 21.47 1.90
N ILE A 20 4.60 21.54 2.69
CA ILE A 20 4.86 20.60 3.79
C ILE A 20 3.77 20.72 4.86
N TYR A 21 3.45 21.94 5.31
CA TYR A 21 2.38 22.14 6.31
C TYR A 21 1.01 21.67 5.81
N PHE A 22 0.70 21.91 4.55
CA PHE A 22 -0.52 21.42 3.94
C PHE A 22 -0.57 19.88 3.92
N THR A 23 0.52 19.23 3.57
CA THR A 23 0.64 17.77 3.59
C THR A 23 0.44 17.22 4.99
N LEU A 24 1.14 17.78 5.99
CA LEU A 24 1.01 17.36 7.40
C LEU A 24 -0.42 17.55 7.92
N PHE A 25 -1.07 18.66 7.55
CA PHE A 25 -2.46 18.92 7.91
C PHE A 25 -3.42 17.87 7.31
N CYS A 26 -3.24 17.51 6.03
CA CYS A 26 -4.01 16.45 5.39
C CYS A 26 -3.80 15.08 6.04
N LEU A 27 -2.55 14.74 6.40
CA LEU A 27 -2.24 13.51 7.12
C LEU A 27 -2.82 13.49 8.55
N PHE A 28 -2.89 14.64 9.20
CA PHE A 28 -3.57 14.78 10.48
C PHE A 28 -5.08 14.52 10.36
N ILE A 29 -5.75 15.08 9.33
CA ILE A 29 -7.17 14.77 9.03
C ILE A 29 -7.35 13.27 8.78
N PHE A 30 -6.46 12.64 8.00
CA PHE A 30 -6.48 11.20 7.80
C PHE A 30 -6.44 10.47 9.15
N LYS A 31 -5.50 10.82 10.03
CA LYS A 31 -5.39 10.16 11.34
C LYS A 31 -6.61 10.39 12.22
N LEU A 32 -7.20 11.56 12.21
CA LEU A 32 -8.47 11.82 12.91
C LEU A 32 -9.60 10.92 12.36
N GLY A 33 -9.72 10.80 11.05
CA GLY A 33 -10.75 9.95 10.44
C GLY A 33 -10.60 8.46 10.76
N THR A 34 -9.36 7.97 11.00
CA THR A 34 -9.16 6.57 11.45
C THR A 34 -9.65 6.31 12.88
N THR A 35 -10.01 7.33 13.64
CA THR A 35 -10.57 7.20 15.00
C THR A 35 -12.09 7.32 15.05
N ILE A 36 -12.73 7.77 13.96
CA ILE A 36 -14.20 7.91 13.89
C ILE A 36 -14.81 6.56 13.56
N ILE A 37 -15.46 5.95 14.52
CA ILE A 37 -16.06 4.62 14.41
C ILE A 37 -17.38 4.71 13.64
N VAL A 38 -17.64 3.72 12.77
CA VAL A 38 -18.93 3.61 12.06
C VAL A 38 -20.02 3.20 13.05
N PRO A 39 -21.17 3.90 13.09
CA PRO A 39 -22.26 3.57 14.01
C PRO A 39 -22.83 2.18 13.75
N GLY A 40 -23.20 1.46 14.81
CA GLY A 40 -23.92 0.17 14.71
C GLY A 40 -23.04 -1.08 14.57
N VAL A 41 -21.73 -0.97 14.74
CA VAL A 41 -20.81 -2.11 14.64
C VAL A 41 -20.17 -2.41 15.99
N ASP A 42 -20.14 -3.70 16.36
CA ASP A 42 -19.51 -4.18 17.58
C ASP A 42 -18.02 -4.50 17.32
N ALA A 43 -17.13 -3.58 17.70
CA ALA A 43 -15.69 -3.69 17.49
C ALA A 43 -15.04 -4.90 18.19
N LYS A 44 -15.74 -5.56 19.12
CA LYS A 44 -15.24 -6.74 19.84
C LYS A 44 -15.18 -8.00 19.00
N LEU A 45 -16.04 -8.10 17.98
CA LEU A 45 -16.13 -9.27 17.09
C LEU A 45 -14.96 -9.36 16.11
N LEU A 46 -14.21 -8.28 15.96
CA LEU A 46 -13.15 -8.15 14.97
C LEU A 46 -11.82 -8.74 15.39
N ARG A 47 -11.47 -8.62 16.66
CA ARG A 47 -10.13 -9.01 17.14
C ARG A 47 -9.83 -10.49 16.98
N SER A 48 -10.85 -11.33 16.82
CA SER A 48 -10.69 -12.79 16.71
C SER A 48 -10.44 -13.29 15.28
N ASN A 49 -10.73 -12.51 14.24
CA ASN A 49 -10.76 -12.99 12.84
C ASN A 49 -9.91 -12.15 11.84
N LEU A 50 -9.00 -11.32 12.31
CA LEU A 50 -8.23 -10.39 11.44
C LEU A 50 -7.05 -11.03 10.68
N GLY A 51 -6.73 -12.31 10.89
CA GLY A 51 -5.49 -12.92 10.42
C GLY A 51 -5.10 -12.64 8.96
N PHE A 52 -6.05 -12.67 8.02
CA PHE A 52 -5.78 -12.37 6.60
C PHE A 52 -5.97 -10.88 6.24
N LEU A 53 -6.64 -10.09 7.10
CA LEU A 53 -6.88 -8.65 6.93
C LEU A 53 -5.83 -7.78 7.64
N GLU A 54 -4.90 -8.39 8.35
CA GLU A 54 -3.92 -7.69 9.19
C GLU A 54 -3.03 -6.73 8.38
N LEU A 55 -2.63 -7.13 7.17
CA LEU A 55 -1.87 -6.27 6.24
C LEU A 55 -2.69 -5.08 5.77
N ILE A 56 -3.97 -5.28 5.45
CA ILE A 56 -4.89 -4.21 5.05
C ILE A 56 -5.09 -3.24 6.21
N ASN A 57 -5.24 -3.76 7.41
CA ASN A 57 -5.36 -2.97 8.64
C ASN A 57 -4.11 -2.13 8.89
N ALA A 58 -2.92 -2.70 8.75
CA ALA A 58 -1.65 -1.99 8.90
C ALA A 58 -1.51 -0.84 7.89
N MET A 59 -1.84 -1.08 6.62
CA MET A 59 -1.79 -0.06 5.57
C MET A 59 -2.88 1.03 5.74
N GLY A 60 -4.01 0.68 6.35
CA GLY A 60 -5.09 1.60 6.71
C GLY A 60 -4.87 2.39 7.99
N GLY A 61 -3.75 2.20 8.69
CA GLY A 61 -3.45 2.90 9.94
C GLY A 61 -4.24 2.41 11.16
N GLY A 62 -4.63 1.13 11.18
CA GLY A 62 -5.46 0.53 12.21
C GLY A 62 -6.94 0.89 12.09
N ALA A 63 -7.33 1.43 10.93
CA ALA A 63 -8.69 1.88 10.65
C ALA A 63 -9.70 0.72 10.59
N LEU A 64 -9.25 -0.44 10.11
CA LEU A 64 -10.09 -1.63 10.02
C LEU A 64 -10.37 -2.24 11.40
N GLU A 65 -9.36 -2.37 12.23
CA GLU A 65 -9.51 -2.89 13.60
C GLU A 65 -10.46 -2.07 14.46
N LYS A 66 -10.48 -0.73 14.24
CA LYS A 66 -11.35 0.21 14.95
C LYS A 66 -12.70 0.40 14.28
N PHE A 67 -12.95 -0.23 13.13
CA PHE A 67 -14.15 0.03 12.31
C PHE A 67 -14.40 1.50 12.05
N SER A 68 -13.37 2.20 11.64
CA SER A 68 -13.51 3.61 11.29
C SER A 68 -14.14 3.78 9.91
N ILE A 69 -14.60 5.00 9.63
CA ILE A 69 -15.09 5.39 8.32
C ILE A 69 -14.05 5.18 7.21
N PHE A 70 -12.77 5.07 7.57
CA PHE A 70 -11.65 4.78 6.66
C PHE A 70 -11.19 3.31 6.70
N ALA A 71 -12.03 2.38 7.15
CA ALA A 71 -11.67 0.97 7.32
C ALA A 71 -11.17 0.32 6.02
N LEU A 72 -11.75 0.64 4.85
CA LEU A 72 -11.26 0.18 3.55
C LEU A 72 -9.99 0.91 3.09
N GLY A 73 -9.69 2.08 3.66
CA GLY A 73 -8.55 2.90 3.27
C GLY A 73 -8.53 3.27 1.78
N VAL A 74 -7.36 3.23 1.19
CA VAL A 74 -7.14 3.47 -0.26
C VAL A 74 -6.99 2.16 -1.06
N MET A 75 -7.15 0.99 -0.42
CA MET A 75 -6.95 -0.32 -1.05
C MET A 75 -7.84 -0.55 -2.28
N PRO A 76 -9.15 -0.24 -2.28
CA PRO A 76 -9.99 -0.42 -3.45
C PRO A 76 -9.49 0.36 -4.68
N TYR A 77 -8.98 1.57 -4.45
CA TYR A 77 -8.39 2.37 -5.51
C TYR A 77 -7.09 1.78 -6.05
N ILE A 78 -6.23 1.25 -5.18
CA ILE A 78 -4.98 0.61 -5.61
C ILE A 78 -5.33 -0.61 -6.47
N THR A 79 -6.26 -1.44 -6.03
CA THR A 79 -6.73 -2.61 -6.79
C THR A 79 -7.29 -2.18 -8.16
N ALA A 80 -8.13 -1.13 -8.20
CA ALA A 80 -8.63 -0.57 -9.45
C ALA A 80 -7.51 -0.06 -10.36
N SER A 81 -6.53 0.67 -9.80
CA SER A 81 -5.39 1.20 -10.55
C SER A 81 -4.60 0.09 -11.24
N ILE A 82 -4.44 -1.00 -10.54
CA ILE A 82 -3.75 -2.19 -11.01
C ILE A 82 -4.53 -2.86 -12.15
N ILE A 83 -5.83 -3.12 -11.94
CA ILE A 83 -6.70 -3.69 -12.96
C ILE A 83 -6.67 -2.82 -14.23
N ILE A 84 -6.81 -1.51 -14.09
CA ILE A 84 -6.76 -0.59 -15.23
C ILE A 84 -5.39 -0.61 -15.92
N GLN A 85 -4.27 -0.67 -15.17
CA GLN A 85 -2.94 -0.80 -15.75
C GLN A 85 -2.78 -2.11 -16.54
N LEU A 86 -3.32 -3.22 -16.05
CA LEU A 86 -3.33 -4.48 -16.77
C LEU A 86 -4.15 -4.40 -18.06
N LEU A 87 -5.34 -3.81 -17.99
CA LEU A 87 -6.23 -3.64 -19.14
C LEU A 87 -5.67 -2.71 -20.22
N GLN A 88 -4.75 -1.81 -19.87
CA GLN A 88 -4.04 -0.93 -20.81
C GLN A 88 -3.01 -1.68 -21.67
N MET A 89 -2.67 -2.94 -21.34
CA MET A 89 -1.65 -3.72 -22.01
C MET A 89 -2.22 -4.51 -23.18
N ASP A 90 -2.74 -3.80 -24.17
CA ASP A 90 -3.34 -4.37 -25.39
C ASP A 90 -4.53 -5.32 -25.15
N ILE A 91 -5.06 -5.39 -23.91
CA ILE A 91 -6.27 -6.17 -23.59
C ILE A 91 -7.51 -5.38 -24.00
N VAL A 92 -7.56 -4.08 -23.66
CA VAL A 92 -8.65 -3.18 -24.04
C VAL A 92 -8.09 -2.08 -24.95
N PRO A 93 -8.34 -2.11 -26.27
CA PRO A 93 -7.75 -1.17 -27.23
C PRO A 93 -7.98 0.29 -26.87
N TYR A 94 -9.17 0.64 -26.37
CA TYR A 94 -9.51 1.99 -25.94
C TYR A 94 -8.58 2.50 -24.79
N LEU A 95 -8.26 1.67 -23.81
CA LEU A 95 -7.38 2.05 -22.69
C LEU A 95 -5.92 2.13 -23.16
N THR A 96 -5.52 1.27 -24.08
CA THR A 96 -4.20 1.30 -24.72
C THR A 96 -4.00 2.60 -25.52
N GLU A 97 -4.99 3.01 -26.30
CA GLU A 97 -4.95 4.28 -27.04
C GLU A 97 -4.86 5.48 -26.10
N LEU A 98 -5.66 5.50 -25.02
CA LEU A 98 -5.58 6.54 -23.99
C LEU A 98 -4.19 6.63 -23.36
N SER A 99 -3.52 5.49 -23.14
CA SER A 99 -2.16 5.47 -22.56
C SER A 99 -1.13 6.15 -23.47
N LYS A 100 -1.34 6.13 -24.80
CA LYS A 100 -0.49 6.75 -25.83
C LYS A 100 -0.77 8.24 -26.06
N GLN A 101 -1.92 8.76 -25.59
CA GLN A 101 -2.34 10.17 -25.80
C GLN A 101 -1.65 11.18 -24.86
N GLY A 102 -0.55 10.83 -24.20
CA GLY A 102 0.21 11.74 -23.33
C GLY A 102 -0.58 12.19 -22.10
N GLN A 103 -0.48 13.48 -21.73
CA GLN A 103 -1.06 14.00 -20.47
C GLN A 103 -2.59 13.95 -20.44
N THR A 104 -3.25 14.22 -21.56
CA THR A 104 -4.72 14.20 -21.66
C THR A 104 -5.27 12.79 -21.45
N GLY A 105 -4.64 11.80 -22.09
CA GLY A 105 -4.99 10.40 -21.89
C GLY A 105 -4.77 9.92 -20.46
N ARG A 106 -3.63 10.29 -19.85
CA ARG A 106 -3.35 9.97 -18.43
C ARG A 106 -4.39 10.55 -17.49
N ASN A 107 -4.87 11.77 -17.73
CA ASN A 107 -5.92 12.38 -16.91
C ASN A 107 -7.24 11.60 -17.00
N LYS A 108 -7.62 11.15 -18.21
CA LYS A 108 -8.81 10.30 -18.41
C LYS A 108 -8.65 8.93 -17.74
N LEU A 109 -7.49 8.30 -17.87
CA LEU A 109 -7.19 7.03 -17.20
C LEU A 109 -7.29 7.16 -15.69
N ASN A 110 -6.76 8.24 -15.10
CA ASN A 110 -6.89 8.51 -13.68
C ASN A 110 -8.35 8.69 -13.23
N GLN A 111 -9.20 9.32 -14.07
CA GLN A 111 -10.63 9.44 -13.78
C GLN A 111 -11.32 8.07 -13.82
N ILE A 112 -11.05 7.25 -14.83
CA ILE A 112 -11.60 5.89 -14.95
C ILE A 112 -11.17 5.05 -13.74
N THR A 113 -9.89 5.10 -13.39
CA THR A 113 -9.35 4.40 -12.20
C THR A 113 -10.05 4.82 -10.92
N ARG A 114 -10.34 6.12 -10.76
CA ARG A 114 -11.03 6.63 -9.59
C ARG A 114 -12.47 6.13 -9.50
N VAL A 115 -13.21 6.20 -10.60
CA VAL A 115 -14.60 5.70 -10.66
C VAL A 115 -14.62 4.19 -10.38
N ALA A 116 -13.72 3.42 -11.01
CA ALA A 116 -13.58 1.99 -10.76
C ALA A 116 -13.21 1.70 -9.30
N GLY A 117 -12.32 2.51 -8.70
CA GLY A 117 -11.93 2.38 -7.29
C GLY A 117 -13.10 2.63 -6.33
N ILE A 118 -13.95 3.62 -6.61
CA ILE A 118 -15.15 3.90 -5.81
C ILE A 118 -16.18 2.77 -5.97
N ALA A 119 -16.38 2.24 -7.18
CA ALA A 119 -17.26 1.11 -7.42
C ALA A 119 -16.76 -0.15 -6.68
N LEU A 120 -15.45 -0.44 -6.73
CA LEU A 120 -14.86 -1.54 -5.97
C LEU A 120 -14.98 -1.31 -4.46
N ALA A 121 -14.82 -0.07 -3.98
CA ALA A 121 -15.01 0.25 -2.57
C ALA A 121 -16.43 -0.05 -2.10
N PHE A 122 -17.44 0.24 -2.93
CA PHE A 122 -18.82 -0.10 -2.62
C PHE A 122 -19.05 -1.60 -2.54
N ILE A 123 -18.55 -2.36 -3.53
CA ILE A 123 -18.65 -3.82 -3.53
C ILE A 123 -17.94 -4.41 -2.30
N GLN A 124 -16.70 -4.01 -2.03
CA GLN A 124 -15.94 -4.48 -0.88
C GLN A 124 -16.61 -4.07 0.44
N GLY A 125 -17.08 -2.82 0.56
CA GLY A 125 -17.81 -2.34 1.74
C GLY A 125 -19.09 -3.15 2.00
N TYR A 126 -19.82 -3.50 0.93
CA TYR A 126 -21.00 -4.35 1.03
C TYR A 126 -20.63 -5.77 1.49
N LEU A 127 -19.55 -6.35 0.96
CA LEU A 127 -19.02 -7.64 1.39
C LEU A 127 -18.58 -7.62 2.86
N PHE A 128 -17.88 -6.58 3.27
CA PHE A 128 -17.48 -6.41 4.68
C PHE A 128 -18.67 -6.27 5.62
N SER A 129 -19.78 -5.67 5.18
CA SER A 129 -20.96 -5.52 6.02
C SER A 129 -21.52 -6.86 6.49
N PHE A 130 -21.50 -7.90 5.64
CA PHE A 130 -21.92 -9.26 6.03
C PHE A 130 -21.00 -9.93 7.05
N ALA A 131 -19.71 -9.59 7.02
CA ALA A 131 -18.75 -10.14 7.96
C ALA A 131 -18.90 -9.51 9.36
N PHE A 132 -19.37 -8.27 9.43
CA PHE A 132 -19.28 -7.45 10.63
C PHE A 132 -20.61 -7.07 11.25
N ILE A 133 -21.70 -7.15 10.52
CA ILE A 133 -23.06 -6.94 11.04
C ILE A 133 -23.76 -8.29 11.11
N GLN A 134 -23.95 -8.80 12.33
CA GLN A 134 -24.71 -10.03 12.55
C GLN A 134 -26.21 -9.71 12.50
N ASN A 135 -26.97 -10.46 11.70
CA ASN A 135 -28.42 -10.33 11.58
C ASN A 135 -28.92 -8.94 11.15
N GLY A 136 -28.14 -8.22 10.34
CA GLY A 136 -28.53 -6.94 9.79
C GLY A 136 -29.61 -7.03 8.70
N THR A 137 -30.36 -5.97 8.53
CA THR A 137 -31.30 -5.82 7.41
C THR A 137 -30.52 -5.40 6.15
N SER A 138 -31.02 -5.75 4.95
CA SER A 138 -30.40 -5.35 3.66
C SER A 138 -30.12 -3.84 3.58
N LEU A 139 -30.98 -3.03 4.19
CA LEU A 139 -30.80 -1.58 4.27
C LEU A 139 -29.57 -1.20 5.10
N GLN A 140 -29.33 -1.86 6.23
CA GLN A 140 -28.17 -1.61 7.09
C GLN A 140 -26.86 -2.00 6.40
N TYR A 141 -26.85 -3.10 5.65
CA TYR A 141 -25.68 -3.49 4.85
C TYR A 141 -25.35 -2.46 3.77
N MET A 142 -26.38 -1.92 3.11
CA MET A 142 -26.21 -0.89 2.09
C MET A 142 -25.73 0.44 2.70
N GLU A 143 -26.30 0.86 3.83
CA GLU A 143 -25.90 2.06 4.56
C GLU A 143 -24.44 1.98 5.00
N PHE A 144 -24.03 0.85 5.55
CA PHE A 144 -22.66 0.58 5.93
C PHE A 144 -21.70 0.64 4.73
N ALA A 145 -22.06 0.00 3.62
CA ALA A 145 -21.29 0.05 2.38
C ALA A 145 -21.12 1.48 1.86
N LEU A 146 -22.18 2.29 1.93
CA LEU A 146 -22.13 3.69 1.51
C LEU A 146 -21.22 4.53 2.41
N ILE A 147 -21.24 4.32 3.73
CA ILE A 147 -20.36 5.03 4.67
C ILE A 147 -18.89 4.72 4.36
N LEU A 148 -18.53 3.44 4.18
CA LEU A 148 -17.16 3.05 3.85
C LEU A 148 -16.72 3.57 2.48
N THR A 149 -17.63 3.54 1.50
CA THR A 149 -17.37 4.08 0.16
C THR A 149 -17.13 5.59 0.20
N ALA A 150 -17.94 6.32 0.96
CA ALA A 150 -17.77 7.75 1.17
C ALA A 150 -16.42 8.06 1.85
N GLY A 151 -16.03 7.25 2.84
CA GLY A 151 -14.72 7.34 3.49
C GLY A 151 -13.57 7.16 2.49
N THR A 152 -13.63 6.12 1.66
CA THR A 152 -12.63 5.88 0.59
C THR A 152 -12.59 7.02 -0.42
N ALA A 153 -13.74 7.50 -0.89
CA ALA A 153 -13.82 8.63 -1.81
C ALA A 153 -13.21 9.92 -1.23
N PHE A 154 -13.43 10.17 0.07
CA PHE A 154 -12.84 11.29 0.78
C PHE A 154 -11.31 11.14 0.90
N LEU A 155 -10.80 9.94 1.19
CA LEU A 155 -9.36 9.68 1.21
C LEU A 155 -8.71 9.88 -0.15
N LEU A 156 -9.36 9.47 -1.23
CA LEU A 156 -8.88 9.72 -2.59
C LEU A 156 -8.82 11.21 -2.89
N TRP A 157 -9.84 11.96 -2.45
CA TRP A 157 -9.85 13.41 -2.59
C TRP A 157 -8.71 14.08 -1.81
N ILE A 158 -8.46 13.65 -0.55
CA ILE A 158 -7.31 14.13 0.24
C ILE A 158 -6.00 13.81 -0.49
N GLY A 159 -5.83 12.59 -1.01
CA GLY A 159 -4.66 12.18 -1.77
C GLY A 159 -4.40 13.07 -2.98
N ASP A 160 -5.46 13.41 -3.71
CA ASP A 160 -5.38 14.36 -4.83
C ASP A 160 -4.98 15.77 -4.39
N GLN A 161 -5.54 16.27 -3.29
CA GLN A 161 -5.17 17.58 -2.76
C GLN A 161 -3.70 17.62 -2.35
N ILE A 162 -3.20 16.56 -1.70
CA ILE A 162 -1.78 16.45 -1.36
C ILE A 162 -0.92 16.45 -2.64
N THR A 163 -1.29 15.68 -3.65
CA THR A 163 -0.54 15.60 -4.92
C THR A 163 -0.50 16.95 -5.64
N LYS A 164 -1.61 17.72 -5.61
CA LYS A 164 -1.71 19.02 -6.29
C LYS A 164 -1.06 20.18 -5.51
N LYS A 165 -1.27 20.23 -4.20
CA LYS A 165 -0.91 21.39 -3.36
C LYS A 165 0.15 21.08 -2.31
N GLY A 166 0.44 19.81 -2.08
CA GLY A 166 1.41 19.33 -1.11
C GLY A 166 2.73 18.90 -1.74
N VAL A 167 3.35 17.88 -1.16
CA VAL A 167 4.63 17.30 -1.57
C VAL A 167 4.42 15.84 -1.97
N GLY A 168 4.91 15.46 -3.15
CA GLY A 168 4.92 14.06 -3.61
C GLY A 168 3.57 13.49 -4.01
N ASN A 169 3.46 12.17 -4.02
CA ASN A 169 2.23 11.45 -4.36
C ASN A 169 1.36 11.27 -3.10
N GLY A 170 0.18 11.91 -3.08
CA GLY A 170 -0.69 11.92 -1.91
C GLY A 170 -1.21 10.54 -1.50
N THR A 171 -1.53 9.66 -2.46
CA THR A 171 -1.98 8.30 -2.15
C THR A 171 -0.89 7.49 -1.45
N SER A 172 0.36 7.57 -1.95
CA SER A 172 1.50 6.92 -1.32
C SER A 172 1.80 7.47 0.07
N LEU A 173 1.62 8.78 0.27
CA LEU A 173 1.81 9.40 1.58
C LEU A 173 0.74 8.99 2.59
N ILE A 174 -0.51 8.79 2.16
CA ILE A 174 -1.58 8.26 3.03
C ILE A 174 -1.25 6.83 3.47
N ILE A 175 -0.80 5.97 2.55
CA ILE A 175 -0.38 4.60 2.88
C ILE A 175 0.80 4.61 3.86
N MET A 176 1.82 5.42 3.58
CA MET A 176 2.98 5.59 4.47
C MET A 176 2.55 6.06 5.87
N ALA A 177 1.67 7.05 5.94
CA ALA A 177 1.16 7.55 7.21
C ALA A 177 0.33 6.48 7.96
N GLY A 178 -0.42 5.64 7.25
CA GLY A 178 -1.10 4.48 7.83
C GLY A 178 -0.11 3.52 8.48
N ILE A 179 0.90 3.09 7.75
CA ILE A 179 1.93 2.16 8.25
C ILE A 179 2.67 2.76 9.46
N ILE A 180 3.11 4.03 9.38
CA ILE A 180 3.79 4.70 10.50
C ILE A 180 2.86 4.81 11.72
N ALA A 181 1.57 5.01 11.52
CA ALA A 181 0.61 5.15 12.60
C ALA A 181 0.34 3.83 13.37
N THR A 182 0.57 2.67 12.76
CA THR A 182 0.44 1.34 13.39
C THR A 182 1.77 0.84 13.99
N MET A 183 2.92 1.40 13.58
CA MET A 183 4.22 0.97 14.09
C MET A 183 4.32 0.97 15.63
N PRO A 184 3.91 2.02 16.37
CA PRO A 184 4.04 2.03 17.82
C PRO A 184 3.30 0.87 18.49
N SER A 185 2.08 0.55 18.04
CA SER A 185 1.32 -0.59 18.58
C SER A 185 2.02 -1.92 18.29
N MET A 186 2.56 -2.11 17.09
CA MET A 186 3.33 -3.32 16.75
C MET A 186 4.55 -3.53 17.67
N PHE A 187 5.27 -2.46 18.01
CA PHE A 187 6.39 -2.56 18.96
C PHE A 187 5.93 -2.86 20.38
N VAL A 188 4.81 -2.28 20.82
CA VAL A 188 4.21 -2.57 22.14
C VAL A 188 3.73 -4.01 22.20
N ASP A 189 3.06 -4.50 21.17
CA ASP A 189 2.58 -5.88 21.10
C ASP A 189 3.74 -6.89 21.05
N ALA A 190 4.81 -6.58 20.30
CA ALA A 190 6.04 -7.37 20.33
C ALA A 190 6.70 -7.39 21.72
N TYR A 191 6.78 -6.24 22.38
CA TYR A 191 7.30 -6.17 23.75
C TYR A 191 6.47 -7.02 24.69
N ASN A 192 5.16 -6.88 24.69
CA ASN A 192 4.25 -7.66 25.53
C ASN A 192 4.28 -9.15 25.21
N GLY A 193 4.51 -9.52 23.95
CA GLY A 193 4.62 -10.91 23.52
C GLY A 193 5.94 -11.59 23.92
N PHE A 194 7.05 -10.84 23.96
CA PHE A 194 8.34 -11.38 24.35
C PHE A 194 8.62 -11.27 25.84
N VAL A 195 8.19 -10.17 26.48
CA VAL A 195 8.43 -9.91 27.90
C VAL A 195 7.17 -10.28 28.68
N THR A 196 6.97 -11.59 28.86
CA THR A 196 5.93 -12.12 29.76
C THR A 196 6.44 -12.01 31.19
N GLY A 197 5.68 -11.31 32.05
CA GLY A 197 6.00 -11.16 33.47
C GLY A 197 6.11 -12.54 34.17
N GLY A 198 7.27 -12.81 34.71
CA GLY A 198 7.60 -14.07 35.39
C GLY A 198 8.87 -13.89 36.21
N ASP A 199 9.64 -14.96 36.32
CA ASP A 199 10.93 -14.96 37.01
C ASP A 199 11.92 -13.98 36.36
N LEU A 200 12.87 -13.43 37.11
CA LEU A 200 13.85 -12.45 36.62
C LEU A 200 14.59 -12.96 35.38
N GLN A 201 14.89 -14.25 35.35
CA GLN A 201 15.59 -14.90 34.21
C GLN A 201 14.72 -14.93 32.94
N GLN A 202 13.42 -15.17 33.05
CA GLN A 202 12.48 -15.15 31.93
C GLN A 202 12.31 -13.72 31.39
N THR A 203 12.24 -12.74 32.27
CA THR A 203 12.13 -11.32 31.89
C THR A 203 13.38 -10.84 31.16
N LEU A 204 14.59 -11.17 31.65
CA LEU A 204 15.86 -10.83 30.96
C LEU A 204 15.95 -11.49 29.58
N PHE A 205 15.55 -12.75 29.47
CA PHE A 205 15.52 -13.46 28.17
C PHE A 205 14.51 -12.85 27.21
N GLY A 206 13.34 -12.42 27.71
CA GLY A 206 12.34 -11.71 26.93
C GLY A 206 12.85 -10.38 26.39
N ILE A 207 13.50 -9.58 27.23
CA ILE A 207 14.12 -8.29 26.86
C ILE A 207 15.21 -8.53 25.78
N THR A 208 16.03 -9.57 25.93
CA THR A 208 17.06 -9.90 24.94
C THR A 208 16.44 -10.24 23.56
N LYS A 209 15.34 -11.01 23.54
CA LYS A 209 14.57 -11.29 22.31
C LYS A 209 14.00 -10.03 21.69
N PHE A 210 13.45 -9.13 22.51
CA PHE A 210 12.92 -7.86 22.02
C PHE A 210 14.01 -6.96 21.41
N ILE A 211 15.18 -6.85 22.06
CA ILE A 211 16.32 -6.10 21.50
C ILE A 211 16.77 -6.73 20.17
N LEU A 212 16.87 -8.06 20.09
CA LEU A 212 17.21 -8.76 18.85
C LEU A 212 16.19 -8.47 17.74
N PHE A 213 14.90 -8.46 18.07
CA PHE A 213 13.82 -8.09 17.15
C PHE A 213 14.01 -6.67 16.61
N VAL A 214 14.28 -5.69 17.48
CA VAL A 214 14.50 -4.29 17.07
C VAL A 214 15.74 -4.17 16.17
N VAL A 215 16.85 -4.84 16.53
CA VAL A 215 18.08 -4.84 15.71
C VAL A 215 17.82 -5.46 14.34
N MET A 216 17.12 -6.59 14.29
CA MET A 216 16.74 -7.24 13.04
C MET A 216 15.84 -6.35 12.18
N TYR A 217 14.86 -5.69 12.78
CA TYR A 217 13.99 -4.74 12.10
C TYR A 217 14.79 -3.59 11.46
N LEU A 218 15.70 -2.96 12.21
CA LEU A 218 16.57 -1.91 11.69
C LEU A 218 17.49 -2.41 10.58
N ALA A 219 18.04 -3.62 10.71
CA ALA A 219 18.87 -4.24 9.69
C ALA A 219 18.10 -4.44 8.37
N ILE A 220 16.83 -4.89 8.44
CA ILE A 220 15.96 -5.02 7.28
C ILE A 220 15.69 -3.66 6.63
N VAL A 221 15.38 -2.63 7.43
CA VAL A 221 15.15 -1.26 6.91
C VAL A 221 16.39 -0.75 6.17
N ILE A 222 17.59 -0.92 6.74
CA ILE A 222 18.84 -0.51 6.11
C ILE A 222 19.07 -1.28 4.81
N ALA A 223 18.83 -2.59 4.80
CA ALA A 223 18.98 -3.44 3.62
C ALA A 223 18.03 -3.01 2.49
N VAL A 224 16.76 -2.72 2.82
CA VAL A 224 15.77 -2.25 1.85
C VAL A 224 16.15 -0.87 1.29
N VAL A 225 16.61 0.07 2.13
CA VAL A 225 17.09 1.39 1.68
C VAL A 225 18.29 1.25 0.75
N PHE A 226 19.21 0.34 1.05
CA PHE A 226 20.37 0.07 0.22
C PHE A 226 19.95 -0.52 -1.15
N GLU A 227 19.06 -1.48 -1.16
CA GLU A 227 18.52 -2.08 -2.38
C GLU A 227 17.76 -1.06 -3.25
N GLN A 228 16.91 -0.24 -2.65
CA GLN A 228 16.16 0.82 -3.34
C GLN A 228 17.03 1.91 -3.95
N SER A 229 18.24 2.10 -3.40
CA SER A 229 19.24 3.06 -3.89
C SER A 229 20.15 2.48 -4.96
N ALA A 230 20.12 1.16 -5.16
CA ALA A 230 20.99 0.47 -6.09
C ALA A 230 20.49 0.62 -7.54
N GLU A 231 21.41 1.03 -8.42
CA GLU A 231 21.15 1.26 -9.84
C GLU A 231 22.10 0.42 -10.71
N ARG A 232 21.55 -0.22 -11.73
CA ARG A 232 22.34 -0.83 -12.80
C ARG A 232 22.56 0.20 -13.91
N ARG A 233 23.81 0.57 -14.16
CA ARG A 233 24.19 1.53 -15.20
C ARG A 233 24.52 0.80 -16.49
N ILE A 234 23.73 1.03 -17.55
CA ILE A 234 23.98 0.49 -18.89
C ILE A 234 24.66 1.55 -19.72
N PRO A 235 25.91 1.32 -20.21
CA PRO A 235 26.62 2.29 -21.03
C PRO A 235 25.94 2.42 -22.40
N ILE A 236 25.78 3.65 -22.87
CA ILE A 236 25.24 3.98 -24.19
C ILE A 236 26.33 4.66 -25.00
N GLN A 237 26.43 4.28 -26.30
CA GLN A 237 27.23 5.01 -27.28
C GLN A 237 26.29 5.69 -28.26
N TYR A 238 26.34 7.02 -28.30
CA TYR A 238 25.66 7.78 -29.34
C TYR A 238 26.51 7.78 -30.62
N ALA A 239 25.88 7.54 -31.77
CA ALA A 239 26.54 7.49 -33.09
C ALA A 239 27.30 8.79 -33.45
N ASN A 240 26.90 9.93 -32.88
CA ASN A 240 27.54 11.24 -33.08
C ASN A 240 28.78 11.52 -32.22
N GLN A 241 29.19 10.61 -31.34
CA GLN A 241 30.37 10.80 -30.47
C GLN A 241 31.64 10.12 -30.98
N SER A 242 31.73 9.83 -32.28
CA SER A 242 32.90 9.20 -32.89
C SER A 242 34.17 10.06 -32.96
N GLY A 243 34.16 11.24 -32.35
CA GLY A 243 35.31 12.19 -32.42
C GLY A 243 35.81 12.72 -31.08
N ALA A 244 35.26 12.32 -29.96
CA ALA A 244 35.72 12.83 -28.67
C ALA A 244 36.92 12.02 -28.15
N GLY A 245 38.08 12.67 -28.08
CA GLY A 245 39.31 12.13 -27.54
C GLY A 245 39.19 11.59 -26.13
N ILE A 246 40.23 10.88 -25.71
CA ILE A 246 40.46 10.23 -24.42
C ILE A 246 39.93 11.11 -23.26
N GLY A 247 38.72 10.85 -22.75
CA GLY A 247 38.15 11.60 -21.61
C GLY A 247 36.65 11.89 -21.69
N GLY A 248 35.92 11.49 -22.74
CA GLY A 248 34.49 11.77 -22.88
C GLY A 248 33.66 11.04 -21.75
N ASN A 249 32.81 11.78 -21.06
CA ASN A 249 31.87 11.23 -20.09
C ASN A 249 31.04 10.13 -20.76
N LYS A 250 31.25 8.88 -20.33
CA LYS A 250 30.46 7.74 -20.81
C LYS A 250 29.00 7.97 -20.37
N SER A 251 28.13 8.22 -21.35
CA SER A 251 26.69 8.30 -21.13
C SER A 251 26.17 6.94 -20.70
N TYR A 252 25.33 6.89 -19.67
CA TYR A 252 24.70 5.65 -19.20
C TYR A 252 23.23 5.89 -18.86
N ILE A 253 22.40 4.85 -19.06
CA ILE A 253 21.03 4.85 -18.56
C ILE A 253 21.02 4.17 -17.19
N PRO A 254 20.59 4.86 -16.11
CA PRO A 254 20.43 4.23 -14.80
C PRO A 254 19.11 3.47 -14.74
N PHE A 255 19.17 2.17 -14.46
CA PHE A 255 18.00 1.34 -14.15
C PHE A 255 17.99 0.99 -12.67
N LYS A 256 16.88 1.28 -11.98
CA LYS A 256 16.70 0.80 -10.61
C LYS A 256 16.61 -0.72 -10.58
N LEU A 257 17.26 -1.38 -9.63
CA LEU A 257 17.20 -2.82 -9.45
C LEU A 257 15.77 -3.29 -9.18
N ASN A 258 15.05 -2.59 -8.31
CA ASN A 258 13.64 -2.83 -8.03
C ASN A 258 12.78 -1.69 -8.58
N SER A 259 12.37 -1.82 -9.84
CA SER A 259 11.46 -0.86 -10.47
C SER A 259 10.02 -1.02 -9.98
N ALA A 260 9.64 -2.22 -9.56
CA ALA A 260 8.28 -2.55 -9.11
C ALA A 260 7.96 -1.99 -7.72
N SER A 261 8.99 -1.74 -6.88
CA SER A 261 8.84 -1.19 -5.51
C SER A 261 7.88 -2.04 -4.64
N VAL A 262 6.93 -1.42 -3.94
CA VAL A 262 5.98 -2.07 -3.02
C VAL A 262 4.73 -2.65 -3.71
N ILE A 263 4.50 -2.32 -4.97
CA ILE A 263 3.28 -2.68 -5.69
C ILE A 263 3.01 -4.19 -5.72
N PRO A 264 4.00 -5.08 -6.01
CA PRO A 264 3.79 -6.53 -5.99
C PRO A 264 3.31 -7.08 -4.63
N VAL A 265 3.77 -6.50 -3.53
CA VAL A 265 3.36 -6.88 -2.17
C VAL A 265 1.88 -6.57 -1.96
N ILE A 266 1.44 -5.38 -2.40
CA ILE A 266 0.04 -4.96 -2.32
C ILE A 266 -0.85 -5.87 -3.18
N PHE A 267 -0.38 -6.24 -4.38
CA PHE A 267 -1.08 -7.18 -5.26
C PHE A 267 -1.27 -8.56 -4.63
N ALA A 268 -0.19 -9.13 -4.16
CA ALA A 268 -0.22 -10.44 -3.54
C ALA A 268 -1.16 -10.45 -2.33
N SER A 269 -1.13 -9.40 -1.49
CA SER A 269 -2.03 -9.28 -0.34
C SER A 269 -3.49 -9.13 -0.75
N ALA A 270 -3.79 -8.33 -1.78
CA ALA A 270 -5.15 -8.16 -2.28
C ALA A 270 -5.72 -9.47 -2.83
N ILE A 271 -4.95 -10.24 -3.61
CA ILE A 271 -5.40 -11.52 -4.17
C ILE A 271 -5.64 -12.56 -3.08
N ILE A 272 -4.75 -12.66 -2.10
CA ILE A 272 -4.94 -13.63 -1.00
C ILE A 272 -6.13 -13.25 -0.12
N SER A 273 -6.45 -11.96 0.02
CA SER A 273 -7.58 -11.51 0.83
C SER A 273 -8.95 -11.83 0.20
N VAL A 274 -9.06 -11.89 -1.13
CA VAL A 274 -10.33 -12.12 -1.82
C VAL A 274 -11.00 -13.47 -1.45
N PRO A 275 -10.31 -14.62 -1.48
CA PRO A 275 -10.91 -15.89 -1.06
C PRO A 275 -11.40 -15.87 0.39
N GLY A 276 -10.68 -15.19 1.30
CA GLY A 276 -11.08 -15.01 2.69
C GLY A 276 -12.40 -14.24 2.83
N LEU A 277 -12.56 -13.17 2.06
CA LEU A 277 -13.82 -12.41 2.01
C LEU A 277 -14.96 -13.24 1.44
N ILE A 278 -14.73 -14.02 0.38
CA ILE A 278 -15.73 -14.89 -0.23
C ILE A 278 -16.16 -16.00 0.75
N ALA A 279 -15.21 -16.60 1.47
CA ALA A 279 -15.52 -17.64 2.46
C ALA A 279 -16.43 -17.12 3.58
N GLN A 280 -16.20 -15.90 4.06
CA GLN A 280 -17.05 -15.24 5.05
C GLN A 280 -18.48 -14.97 4.53
N LEU A 281 -18.61 -14.63 3.23
CA LEU A 281 -19.91 -14.42 2.60
C LEU A 281 -20.74 -15.69 2.52
N ILE A 282 -20.12 -16.78 2.07
CA ILE A 282 -20.81 -18.05 1.85
C ILE A 282 -21.17 -18.70 3.19
N LYS A 283 -20.52 -18.29 4.31
CA LYS A 283 -20.69 -18.88 5.65
C LYS A 283 -20.54 -20.40 5.64
N ASN A 284 -19.69 -20.93 4.74
CA ASN A 284 -19.42 -22.36 4.63
C ASN A 284 -18.18 -22.70 5.46
N GLU A 285 -18.37 -23.50 6.50
CA GLU A 285 -17.32 -23.89 7.44
C GLU A 285 -16.13 -24.57 6.72
N SER A 286 -16.42 -25.45 5.75
CA SER A 286 -15.38 -26.15 4.98
C SER A 286 -14.51 -25.17 4.16
N MET A 287 -15.11 -24.12 3.58
CA MET A 287 -14.41 -23.13 2.80
C MET A 287 -13.57 -22.20 3.70
N THR A 288 -14.10 -21.85 4.86
CA THR A 288 -13.38 -21.06 5.86
C THR A 288 -12.14 -21.82 6.36
N LEU A 289 -12.28 -23.09 6.72
CA LEU A 289 -11.17 -23.96 7.12
C LEU A 289 -10.12 -24.14 6.01
N PHE A 290 -10.56 -24.24 4.75
CA PHE A 290 -9.64 -24.32 3.62
C PHE A 290 -8.80 -23.03 3.49
N VAL A 291 -9.46 -21.86 3.57
CA VAL A 291 -8.78 -20.55 3.48
C VAL A 291 -7.81 -20.35 4.64
N GLU A 292 -8.23 -20.66 5.88
CA GLU A 292 -7.38 -20.54 7.05
C GLU A 292 -6.17 -21.47 6.99
N LYS A 293 -6.34 -22.69 6.51
CA LYS A 293 -5.27 -23.69 6.43
C LYS A 293 -4.28 -23.39 5.30
N TRP A 294 -4.74 -22.91 4.14
CA TRP A 294 -3.91 -22.83 2.93
C TRP A 294 -3.52 -21.41 2.53
N LEU A 295 -4.32 -20.39 2.88
CA LEU A 295 -4.16 -19.02 2.42
C LEU A 295 -3.83 -18.01 3.55
N SER A 296 -3.90 -18.45 4.82
CA SER A 296 -3.55 -17.59 5.94
C SER A 296 -2.05 -17.32 6.00
N PHE A 297 -1.64 -16.07 6.23
CA PHE A 297 -0.24 -15.70 6.44
C PHE A 297 0.41 -16.37 7.66
N GLN A 298 -0.40 -16.87 8.59
CA GLN A 298 0.07 -17.55 9.80
C GLN A 298 0.43 -19.01 9.55
N THR A 299 0.00 -19.58 8.41
CA THR A 299 0.34 -20.94 8.02
C THR A 299 1.54 -20.95 7.09
N GLY A 300 2.42 -21.96 7.22
CA GLY A 300 3.60 -22.10 6.36
C GLY A 300 3.26 -22.15 4.88
N THR A 301 2.15 -22.81 4.51
CA THR A 301 1.67 -22.93 3.12
C THR A 301 1.22 -21.58 2.55
N GLY A 302 0.42 -20.82 3.29
CA GLY A 302 -0.03 -19.49 2.87
C GLY A 302 1.12 -18.49 2.78
N PHE A 303 2.08 -18.56 3.69
CA PHE A 303 3.28 -17.71 3.66
C PHE A 303 4.14 -18.00 2.41
N VAL A 304 4.37 -19.28 2.07
CA VAL A 304 5.11 -19.65 0.85
C VAL A 304 4.36 -19.20 -0.40
N LEU A 305 3.04 -19.40 -0.46
CA LEU A 305 2.20 -18.92 -1.58
C LEU A 305 2.32 -17.40 -1.74
N TYR A 306 2.30 -16.67 -0.64
CA TYR A 306 2.45 -15.21 -0.64
C TYR A 306 3.80 -14.76 -1.22
N ILE A 307 4.90 -15.42 -0.82
CA ILE A 307 6.24 -15.13 -1.37
C ILE A 307 6.27 -15.42 -2.88
N VAL A 308 5.73 -16.55 -3.31
CA VAL A 308 5.67 -16.92 -4.74
C VAL A 308 4.88 -15.89 -5.54
N LEU A 309 3.74 -15.43 -5.03
CA LEU A 309 2.94 -14.38 -5.66
C LEU A 309 3.71 -13.05 -5.74
N ILE A 310 4.40 -12.64 -4.68
CA ILE A 310 5.23 -11.42 -4.70
C ILE A 310 6.28 -11.52 -5.79
N ILE A 311 7.00 -12.63 -5.88
CA ILE A 311 8.04 -12.84 -6.90
C ILE A 311 7.43 -12.80 -8.30
N ALA A 312 6.34 -13.51 -8.54
CA ALA A 312 5.65 -13.54 -9.82
C ALA A 312 5.18 -12.13 -10.24
N PHE A 313 4.54 -11.39 -9.32
CA PHE A 313 4.11 -10.01 -9.59
C PHE A 313 5.27 -9.03 -9.74
N THR A 314 6.39 -9.24 -9.06
CA THR A 314 7.58 -8.40 -9.24
C THR A 314 8.13 -8.54 -10.65
N TYR A 315 8.28 -9.78 -11.15
CA TYR A 315 8.70 -10.01 -12.54
C TYR A 315 7.71 -9.43 -13.54
N PHE A 316 6.45 -9.70 -13.33
CA PHE A 316 5.38 -9.23 -14.19
C PHE A 316 5.35 -7.69 -14.27
N TYR A 317 5.32 -7.00 -13.12
CA TYR A 317 5.26 -5.55 -13.06
C TYR A 317 6.53 -4.87 -13.58
N THR A 318 7.70 -5.45 -13.31
CA THR A 318 8.96 -4.94 -13.85
C THR A 318 8.99 -5.01 -15.38
N TYR A 319 8.52 -6.12 -15.96
CA TYR A 319 8.40 -6.26 -17.42
C TYR A 319 7.47 -5.21 -18.03
N LEU A 320 6.35 -4.91 -17.34
CA LEU A 320 5.40 -3.90 -17.76
C LEU A 320 5.97 -2.48 -17.76
N GLN A 321 6.71 -2.16 -16.70
CA GLN A 321 7.20 -0.81 -16.49
C GLN A 321 8.39 -0.47 -17.40
N LEU A 322 9.24 -1.44 -17.69
CA LEU A 322 10.45 -1.22 -18.47
C LEU A 322 10.19 -1.16 -19.98
N LYS A 323 9.10 -1.81 -20.47
CA LYS A 323 8.77 -1.86 -21.91
C LYS A 323 10.02 -1.95 -22.79
N PRO A 324 10.77 -3.05 -22.77
CA PRO A 324 12.12 -3.11 -23.34
C PRO A 324 12.18 -2.78 -24.83
N LYS A 325 11.10 -3.03 -25.57
CA LYS A 325 11.00 -2.70 -27.00
C LYS A 325 10.98 -1.18 -27.25
N GLU A 326 10.13 -0.44 -26.50
CA GLU A 326 10.04 1.03 -26.64
C GLU A 326 11.34 1.73 -26.18
N LEU A 327 12.05 1.14 -25.20
CA LEU A 327 13.35 1.66 -24.74
C LEU A 327 14.49 1.39 -25.74
N ALA A 328 14.40 0.33 -26.55
CA ALA A 328 15.40 0.02 -27.55
C ALA A 328 15.20 0.82 -28.86
N GLU A 329 13.99 1.30 -29.13
CA GLU A 329 13.64 2.10 -30.31
C GLU A 329 13.90 3.59 -30.14
N ASN A 330 13.99 4.10 -28.90
CA ASN A 330 14.30 5.50 -28.54
C ASN A 330 15.79 5.70 -28.24
#